data_eb7a61b6d6276b2bde1d155b26e3dc73
#
_entry.id   eb7a61b6d6276b2bde1d155b26e3dc73
#
_cell.length_a   1.000
_cell.length_b   1.000
_cell.length_c   1.000
_cell.angle_alpha   90.00
_cell.angle_beta   90.00
_cell.angle_gamma   90.00
#
_symmetry.space_group_name_H-M   'P 1'
#
loop_
_entity.id
_entity.type
_entity.pdbx_description
1 polymer ?
#
loop_
_entity_poly.entity_id
_entity_poly.type
_entity_poly.pdbx_seq_one_letter_code
_entity_poly.pdbx_strand_id
1 'polypeptide(L)'
;RRSSDLDTILVDEAHRLNEKSGMFQNMGENQIKEIIHAARCSVFFIDESQRVTMNDIGSVAEIEKWANRAGAEITKMELVSQFRCNGSDGYLAWLDNTLDIRETANWDMQDIDYDIQIMDSPHDVRNIILEKNVASNNKARLLAGYCWDWPKAGRNKTTEPDIIIGDFKMSWNLENTSTFAIDENSVNEIGCIHSSQGLEFDYVGVIIGEDLR
;
A
#
# COMPACT_ATOMS: atom_id res chain seq x y z
N ARG A 1 -30.00 24.66 2.14
CA ARG A 1 -29.63 23.87 3.34
C ARG A 1 -29.73 22.39 2.95
N ARG A 2 -28.64 21.77 2.60
CA ARG A 2 -28.57 20.31 2.67
C ARG A 2 -28.34 19.99 4.14
N SER A 3 -29.32 19.40 4.80
CA SER A 3 -29.07 18.75 6.09
C SER A 3 -28.07 17.63 5.80
N SER A 4 -26.96 17.60 6.51
CA SER A 4 -26.11 16.43 6.55
C SER A 4 -26.96 15.29 7.12
N ASP A 5 -27.32 14.33 6.29
CA ASP A 5 -28.18 13.21 6.71
C ASP A 5 -27.40 12.18 7.54
N LEU A 6 -26.07 12.36 7.65
CA LEU A 6 -25.18 11.46 8.37
C LEU A 6 -24.67 12.11 9.66
N ASP A 7 -24.69 11.36 10.74
CA ASP A 7 -24.11 11.83 12.00
C ASP A 7 -22.58 11.74 11.95
N THR A 8 -22.04 10.61 11.51
CA THR A 8 -20.58 10.38 11.45
C THR A 8 -20.20 9.63 10.18
N ILE A 9 -19.09 10.07 9.57
CA ILE A 9 -18.39 9.36 8.50
C ILE A 9 -16.99 8.99 8.99
N LEU A 10 -16.61 7.74 8.81
CA LEU A 10 -15.24 7.25 8.98
C LEU A 10 -14.61 7.07 7.60
N VAL A 11 -13.44 7.66 7.40
CA VAL A 11 -12.69 7.62 6.14
C VAL A 11 -11.37 6.94 6.42
N ASP A 12 -11.25 5.71 5.96
CA ASP A 12 -10.00 4.97 5.98
C ASP A 12 -9.16 5.32 4.75
N GLU A 13 -7.83 5.15 4.85
CA GLU A 13 -6.89 5.46 3.77
C GLU A 13 -7.09 6.87 3.18
N ALA A 14 -7.30 7.88 4.04
CA ALA A 14 -7.68 9.23 3.61
C ALA A 14 -6.61 9.91 2.74
N HIS A 15 -5.35 9.44 2.76
CA HIS A 15 -4.30 9.92 1.86
C HIS A 15 -4.59 9.62 0.38
N ARG A 16 -5.51 8.68 0.09
CA ARG A 16 -5.91 8.31 -1.28
C ARG A 16 -7.09 9.11 -1.83
N LEU A 17 -7.61 10.06 -1.08
CA LEU A 17 -8.69 10.93 -1.56
C LEU A 17 -8.23 11.77 -2.73
N ASN A 18 -9.12 11.95 -3.70
CA ASN A 18 -8.87 12.67 -4.94
C ASN A 18 -9.62 14.00 -5.01
N GLU A 19 -9.18 14.88 -5.90
CA GLU A 19 -9.86 16.16 -6.10
C GLU A 19 -11.30 15.92 -6.58
N LYS A 20 -11.51 14.99 -7.49
CA LYS A 20 -12.84 14.69 -8.04
C LYS A 20 -13.26 13.25 -7.84
N SER A 21 -14.54 13.06 -7.64
CA SER A 21 -15.20 11.77 -7.50
C SER A 21 -15.58 11.15 -8.84
N GLY A 22 -15.98 9.88 -8.81
CA GLY A 22 -16.48 9.12 -9.95
C GLY A 22 -15.40 8.41 -10.74
N MET A 23 -15.83 7.39 -11.50
CA MET A 23 -14.93 6.51 -12.28
C MET A 23 -14.03 7.27 -13.27
N PHE A 24 -14.49 8.42 -13.77
CA PHE A 24 -13.75 9.26 -14.70
C PHE A 24 -13.23 10.55 -14.06
N GLN A 25 -13.23 10.66 -12.72
CA GLN A 25 -12.83 11.86 -11.98
C GLN A 25 -13.49 13.15 -12.50
N ASN A 26 -14.77 13.07 -12.85
CA ASN A 26 -15.54 14.15 -13.46
C ASN A 26 -16.72 14.62 -12.60
N MET A 27 -16.87 14.08 -11.39
CA MET A 27 -17.95 14.40 -10.48
C MET A 27 -17.39 15.10 -9.23
N GLY A 28 -18.21 16.01 -8.69
CA GLY A 28 -17.84 16.74 -7.49
C GLY A 28 -16.80 17.81 -7.69
N GLU A 29 -16.29 18.34 -6.59
CA GLU A 29 -15.34 19.45 -6.58
C GLU A 29 -14.06 19.08 -5.81
N ASN A 30 -14.22 18.48 -4.63
CA ASN A 30 -13.13 18.02 -3.78
C ASN A 30 -13.67 17.01 -2.77
N GLN A 31 -13.17 15.78 -2.79
CA GLN A 31 -13.69 14.69 -1.95
C GLN A 31 -13.61 15.00 -0.46
N ILE A 32 -12.53 15.66 0.01
CA ILE A 32 -12.39 16.04 1.42
C ILE A 32 -13.47 17.05 1.81
N LYS A 33 -13.67 18.08 0.97
CA LYS A 33 -14.73 19.07 1.16
C LYS A 33 -16.12 18.41 1.24
N GLU A 34 -16.39 17.49 0.30
CA GLU A 34 -17.66 16.83 0.20
C GLU A 34 -17.94 15.95 1.43
N ILE A 35 -16.95 15.21 1.90
CA ILE A 35 -17.03 14.39 3.11
C ILE A 35 -17.31 15.25 4.35
N ILE A 36 -16.56 16.35 4.54
CA ILE A 36 -16.77 17.27 5.67
C ILE A 36 -18.18 17.88 5.66
N HIS A 37 -18.74 18.15 4.48
CA HIS A 37 -20.09 18.71 4.37
C HIS A 37 -21.21 17.67 4.41
N ALA A 38 -20.89 16.37 4.28
CA ALA A 38 -21.88 15.29 4.25
C ALA A 38 -22.28 14.79 5.64
N ALA A 39 -21.48 15.03 6.67
CA ALA A 39 -21.74 14.57 8.02
C ALA A 39 -21.55 15.67 9.07
N ARG A 40 -22.05 15.42 10.28
CA ARG A 40 -21.84 16.29 11.45
C ARG A 40 -20.45 16.11 12.05
N CYS A 41 -19.90 14.88 11.93
CA CYS A 41 -18.55 14.52 12.34
C CYS A 41 -17.89 13.69 11.24
N SER A 42 -16.65 14.01 10.89
CA SER A 42 -15.85 13.25 9.92
C SER A 42 -14.54 12.87 10.57
N VAL A 43 -14.21 11.58 10.56
CA VAL A 43 -12.97 11.03 11.09
C VAL A 43 -12.15 10.53 9.93
N PHE A 44 -10.93 11.04 9.78
CA PHE A 44 -10.00 10.67 8.72
C PHE A 44 -8.83 9.90 9.32
N PHE A 45 -8.65 8.65 8.90
CA PHE A 45 -7.45 7.88 9.15
C PHE A 45 -6.47 8.11 8.00
N ILE A 46 -5.33 8.68 8.29
CA ILE A 46 -4.40 9.13 7.28
C ILE A 46 -2.96 8.77 7.64
N ASP A 47 -2.23 8.28 6.65
CA ASP A 47 -0.77 8.12 6.68
C ASP A 47 -0.20 8.74 5.41
N GLU A 48 0.38 9.92 5.52
CA GLU A 48 0.89 10.67 4.37
C GLU A 48 2.09 9.99 3.70
N SER A 49 2.81 9.12 4.41
CA SER A 49 3.92 8.33 3.86
C SER A 49 3.48 7.26 2.87
N GLN A 50 2.20 6.86 2.91
CA GLN A 50 1.60 5.86 2.01
C GLN A 50 0.97 6.46 0.74
N ARG A 51 1.21 7.72 0.43
CA ARG A 51 0.75 8.32 -0.82
C ARG A 51 1.47 7.70 -2.01
N VAL A 52 0.71 7.22 -2.98
CA VAL A 52 1.24 6.47 -4.13
C VAL A 52 1.15 7.26 -5.42
N THR A 53 0.13 8.11 -5.58
CA THR A 53 -0.10 8.82 -6.84
C THR A 53 -0.09 10.34 -6.66
N MET A 54 0.28 11.06 -7.72
CA MET A 54 0.26 12.53 -7.70
C MET A 54 -1.16 13.11 -7.68
N ASN A 55 -2.18 12.28 -7.95
CA ASN A 55 -3.58 12.69 -7.89
C ASN A 55 -4.17 12.61 -6.49
N ASP A 56 -3.46 11.97 -5.56
CA ASP A 56 -3.88 11.84 -4.17
C ASP A 56 -3.72 13.18 -3.46
N ILE A 57 -4.84 13.82 -3.15
CA ILE A 57 -4.85 15.12 -2.45
C ILE A 57 -4.95 14.96 -0.92
N GLY A 58 -5.19 13.75 -0.44
CA GLY A 58 -5.33 13.46 0.98
C GLY A 58 -4.07 13.84 1.75
N SER A 59 -4.16 14.93 2.51
CA SER A 59 -3.12 15.38 3.44
C SER A 59 -3.75 16.04 4.66
N VAL A 60 -3.02 16.03 5.76
CA VAL A 60 -3.44 16.72 6.99
C VAL A 60 -3.73 18.20 6.69
N ALA A 61 -2.85 18.84 5.92
CA ALA A 61 -2.99 20.26 5.57
C ALA A 61 -4.26 20.52 4.74
N GLU A 62 -4.60 19.66 3.78
CA GLU A 62 -5.80 19.84 2.95
C GLU A 62 -7.08 19.56 3.75
N ILE A 63 -7.08 18.55 4.65
CA ILE A 63 -8.19 18.30 5.56
C ILE A 63 -8.42 19.50 6.48
N GLU A 64 -7.39 20.05 7.11
CA GLU A 64 -7.47 21.23 7.97
C GLU A 64 -7.99 22.46 7.22
N LYS A 65 -7.52 22.69 6.01
CA LYS A 65 -7.96 23.79 5.16
C LYS A 65 -9.46 23.76 4.92
N TRP A 66 -10.01 22.59 4.59
CA TRP A 66 -11.45 22.45 4.34
C TRP A 66 -12.28 22.44 5.62
N ALA A 67 -11.78 21.85 6.70
CA ALA A 67 -12.42 21.89 8.01
C ALA A 67 -12.52 23.34 8.54
N ASN A 68 -11.46 24.11 8.47
CA ASN A 68 -11.44 25.51 8.86
C ASN A 68 -12.42 26.34 8.01
N ARG A 69 -12.48 26.11 6.69
CA ARG A 69 -13.45 26.78 5.81
C ARG A 69 -14.90 26.43 6.12
N ALA A 70 -15.14 25.22 6.61
CA ALA A 70 -16.46 24.79 7.06
C ALA A 70 -16.82 25.29 8.48
N GLY A 71 -15.87 25.89 9.21
CA GLY A 71 -16.03 26.30 10.60
C GLY A 71 -16.13 25.10 11.56
N ALA A 72 -15.53 23.98 11.20
CA ALA A 72 -15.51 22.78 12.03
C ALA A 72 -14.42 22.85 13.10
N GLU A 73 -14.71 22.26 14.26
CA GLU A 73 -13.71 22.00 15.29
C GLU A 73 -12.82 20.82 14.87
N ILE A 74 -11.50 20.98 15.04
CA ILE A 74 -10.52 19.98 14.62
C ILE A 74 -9.84 19.40 15.84
N THR A 75 -9.88 18.07 15.96
CA THR A 75 -9.10 17.32 16.94
C THR A 75 -8.15 16.40 16.20
N LYS A 76 -6.86 16.45 16.52
CA LYS A 76 -5.83 15.55 15.99
C LYS A 76 -5.48 14.51 17.03
N MET A 77 -5.35 13.28 16.58
CA MET A 77 -4.87 12.14 17.37
C MET A 77 -3.84 11.38 16.55
N GLU A 78 -2.84 10.89 17.21
CA GLU A 78 -1.80 10.08 16.60
C GLU A 78 -1.88 8.66 17.13
N LEU A 79 -1.85 7.67 16.23
CA LEU A 79 -1.77 6.26 16.59
C LEU A 79 -0.29 5.90 16.74
N VAL A 80 0.20 5.89 17.97
CA VAL A 80 1.62 5.67 18.29
C VAL A 80 1.98 4.19 18.24
N SER A 81 1.02 3.29 18.45
CA SER A 81 1.27 1.85 18.53
C SER A 81 1.14 1.18 17.17
N GLN A 82 2.19 0.48 16.79
CA GLN A 82 2.27 -0.31 15.57
C GLN A 82 2.06 -1.79 15.91
N PHE A 83 1.06 -2.41 15.28
CA PHE A 83 0.73 -3.83 15.49
C PHE A 83 1.09 -4.71 14.27
N ARG A 84 1.36 -4.12 13.12
CA ARG A 84 1.86 -4.83 11.94
C ARG A 84 3.33 -5.20 12.12
N CYS A 85 3.85 -6.06 11.29
CA CYS A 85 5.24 -6.53 11.38
C CYS A 85 5.57 -7.08 12.77
N ASN A 86 4.62 -7.79 13.40
CA ASN A 86 4.74 -8.33 14.75
C ASN A 86 5.07 -7.26 15.83
N GLY A 87 4.67 -6.00 15.59
CA GLY A 87 4.92 -4.88 16.50
C GLY A 87 6.39 -4.41 16.55
N SER A 88 7.20 -4.77 15.55
CA SER A 88 8.62 -4.41 15.53
C SER A 88 8.86 -2.97 15.07
N ASP A 89 8.87 -2.04 16.02
CA ASP A 89 9.27 -0.65 15.74
C ASP A 89 10.72 -0.55 15.24
N GLY A 90 11.60 -1.42 15.73
CA GLY A 90 12.99 -1.50 15.30
C GLY A 90 13.11 -1.85 13.80
N TYR A 91 12.31 -2.79 13.31
CA TYR A 91 12.25 -3.13 11.89
C TYR A 91 11.83 -1.93 11.02
N LEU A 92 10.78 -1.23 11.42
CA LEU A 92 10.31 -0.06 10.67
C LEU A 92 11.33 1.08 10.68
N ALA A 93 11.97 1.34 11.83
CA ALA A 93 13.01 2.34 11.95
C ALA A 93 14.25 1.99 11.08
N TRP A 94 14.62 0.71 11.03
CA TRP A 94 15.67 0.24 10.13
C TRP A 94 15.27 0.39 8.66
N LEU A 95 14.04 0.07 8.30
CA LEU A 95 13.54 0.22 6.94
C LEU A 95 13.52 1.70 6.50
N ASP A 96 13.02 2.60 7.34
CA ASP A 96 13.03 4.04 7.11
C ASP A 96 14.45 4.56 6.81
N ASN A 97 15.43 4.10 7.59
CA ASN A 97 16.84 4.47 7.42
C ASN A 97 17.45 3.87 6.15
N THR A 98 17.16 2.59 5.87
CA THR A 98 17.71 1.87 4.71
C THR A 98 17.18 2.43 3.39
N LEU A 99 15.92 2.87 3.35
CA LEU A 99 15.26 3.44 2.18
C LEU A 99 15.39 4.97 2.10
N ASP A 100 16.20 5.58 2.98
CA ASP A 100 16.41 7.05 3.06
C ASP A 100 15.10 7.86 3.21
N ILE A 101 14.09 7.25 3.85
CA ILE A 101 12.81 7.90 4.15
C ILE A 101 12.98 8.85 5.32
N ARG A 102 13.66 8.38 6.37
CA ARG A 102 13.94 9.13 7.59
C ARG A 102 15.19 8.56 8.27
N GLU A 103 16.09 9.43 8.67
CA GLU A 103 17.26 9.05 9.47
C GLU A 103 16.82 8.52 10.85
N THR A 104 17.29 7.32 11.19
CA THR A 104 17.01 6.67 12.49
C THR A 104 18.29 6.11 13.08
N ALA A 105 18.25 5.71 14.34
CA ALA A 105 19.39 5.08 15.01
C ALA A 105 19.57 3.60 14.62
N ASN A 106 18.66 3.00 13.88
CA ASN A 106 18.69 1.59 13.49
C ASN A 106 19.43 1.40 12.16
N TRP A 107 20.75 1.27 12.24
CA TRP A 107 21.63 1.10 11.07
C TRP A 107 21.72 -0.34 10.57
N ASP A 108 21.44 -1.30 11.45
CA ASP A 108 21.50 -2.73 11.16
C ASP A 108 20.30 -3.46 11.77
N MET A 109 20.21 -4.75 11.54
CA MET A 109 19.15 -5.62 12.06
C MET A 109 19.52 -6.28 13.39
N GLN A 110 20.59 -5.86 14.03
CA GLN A 110 21.01 -6.42 15.32
C GLN A 110 19.92 -6.13 16.37
N ASP A 111 19.57 -7.13 17.14
CA ASP A 111 18.50 -7.07 18.15
C ASP A 111 17.06 -6.86 17.61
N ILE A 112 16.85 -6.97 16.30
CA ILE A 112 15.53 -6.94 15.69
C ILE A 112 15.08 -8.38 15.39
N ASP A 113 14.01 -8.81 16.02
CA ASP A 113 13.40 -10.12 15.79
C ASP A 113 12.58 -10.12 14.50
N TYR A 114 13.28 -10.03 13.37
CA TYR A 114 12.68 -10.04 12.04
C TYR A 114 13.66 -10.67 11.05
N ASP A 115 13.23 -11.69 10.31
CA ASP A 115 14.07 -12.40 9.32
C ASP A 115 14.08 -11.64 7.99
N ILE A 116 15.22 -11.05 7.65
CA ILE A 116 15.45 -10.40 6.36
C ILE A 116 16.59 -11.09 5.63
N GLN A 117 16.34 -11.45 4.39
CA GLN A 117 17.30 -12.08 3.51
C GLN A 117 17.40 -11.32 2.19
N ILE A 118 18.62 -11.02 1.76
CA ILE A 118 18.90 -10.43 0.45
C ILE A 118 19.42 -11.53 -0.47
N MET A 119 18.86 -11.59 -1.67
CA MET A 119 19.17 -12.62 -2.66
C MET A 119 19.55 -12.00 -4.00
N ASP A 120 20.53 -12.59 -4.66
CA ASP A 120 20.99 -12.11 -5.96
C ASP A 120 20.12 -12.57 -7.13
N SER A 121 19.26 -13.56 -6.91
CA SER A 121 18.42 -14.16 -7.93
C SER A 121 16.92 -14.09 -7.60
N PRO A 122 16.08 -13.58 -8.51
CA PRO A 122 14.63 -13.61 -8.33
C PRO A 122 14.06 -15.03 -8.31
N HIS A 123 14.77 -16.01 -8.90
CA HIS A 123 14.40 -17.42 -8.79
C HIS A 123 14.51 -17.95 -7.35
N ASP A 124 15.57 -17.54 -6.64
CA ASP A 124 15.78 -17.96 -5.26
C ASP A 124 14.72 -17.34 -4.34
N VAL A 125 14.41 -16.06 -4.53
CA VAL A 125 13.30 -15.41 -3.81
C VAL A 125 12.00 -16.17 -4.04
N ARG A 126 11.69 -16.48 -5.30
CA ARG A 126 10.46 -17.22 -5.65
C ARG A 126 10.42 -18.60 -5.00
N ASN A 127 11.52 -19.34 -5.04
CA ASN A 127 11.58 -20.69 -4.46
C ASN A 127 11.33 -20.67 -2.95
N ILE A 128 11.94 -19.73 -2.24
CA ILE A 128 11.72 -19.55 -0.80
C ILE A 128 10.27 -19.14 -0.52
N ILE A 129 9.70 -18.22 -1.29
CA ILE A 129 8.30 -17.83 -1.11
C ILE A 129 7.34 -18.99 -1.34
N LEU A 130 7.58 -19.85 -2.31
CA LEU A 130 6.79 -21.06 -2.53
C LEU A 130 6.89 -22.04 -1.34
N GLU A 131 8.09 -22.25 -0.83
CA GLU A 131 8.31 -23.09 0.35
C GLU A 131 7.61 -22.51 1.59
N LYS A 132 7.81 -21.21 1.85
CA LYS A 132 7.17 -20.50 2.97
C LYS A 132 5.66 -20.47 2.84
N ASN A 133 5.12 -20.35 1.61
CA ASN A 133 3.67 -20.36 1.39
C ASN A 133 3.02 -21.67 1.82
N VAL A 134 3.67 -22.79 1.57
CA VAL A 134 3.20 -24.11 2.05
C VAL A 134 3.25 -24.17 3.58
N ALA A 135 4.37 -23.72 4.18
CA ALA A 135 4.58 -23.77 5.62
C ALA A 135 3.67 -22.81 6.41
N SER A 136 3.32 -21.64 5.83
CA SER A 136 2.49 -20.61 6.46
C SER A 136 1.01 -20.66 6.09
N ASN A 137 0.54 -21.78 5.55
CA ASN A 137 -0.86 -21.91 5.16
C ASN A 137 -1.35 -20.81 4.22
N ASN A 138 -0.65 -20.65 3.09
CA ASN A 138 -0.99 -19.70 2.02
C ASN A 138 -0.80 -18.22 2.35
N LYS A 139 0.16 -17.86 3.22
CA LYS A 139 0.42 -16.47 3.64
C LYS A 139 1.78 -15.93 3.19
N ALA A 140 2.31 -16.40 2.09
CA ALA A 140 3.54 -15.87 1.50
C ALA A 140 3.30 -15.41 0.07
N ARG A 141 3.80 -14.21 -0.31
CA ARG A 141 3.59 -13.62 -1.64
C ARG A 141 4.84 -12.93 -2.16
N LEU A 142 4.91 -12.87 -3.50
CA LEU A 142 5.87 -12.03 -4.21
C LEU A 142 5.26 -10.69 -4.55
N LEU A 143 6.02 -9.62 -4.37
CA LEU A 143 5.64 -8.26 -4.72
C LEU A 143 6.71 -7.62 -5.60
N ALA A 144 6.32 -6.71 -6.49
CA ALA A 144 7.23 -5.86 -7.23
C ALA A 144 6.61 -4.49 -7.52
N GLY A 145 7.44 -3.46 -7.59
CA GLY A 145 7.08 -2.12 -8.05
C GLY A 145 6.82 -2.08 -9.55
N TYR A 146 6.35 -0.95 -10.06
CA TYR A 146 6.04 -0.75 -11.49
C TYR A 146 7.28 -0.38 -12.31
N CYS A 147 8.33 -1.14 -12.18
CA CYS A 147 9.60 -0.96 -12.89
C CYS A 147 9.60 -1.54 -14.31
N TRP A 148 8.61 -2.34 -14.65
CA TRP A 148 8.43 -2.95 -15.97
C TRP A 148 7.18 -2.44 -16.65
N ASP A 149 7.21 -2.37 -17.98
CA ASP A 149 6.04 -1.98 -18.76
C ASP A 149 4.91 -3.01 -18.61
N TRP A 150 3.73 -2.56 -18.28
CA TRP A 150 2.54 -3.40 -18.25
C TRP A 150 1.91 -3.46 -19.65
N PRO A 151 2.03 -4.56 -20.39
CA PRO A 151 1.48 -4.67 -21.72
C PRO A 151 -0.04 -4.45 -21.74
N LYS A 152 -0.51 -3.50 -22.56
CA LYS A 152 -1.95 -3.23 -22.71
C LYS A 152 -2.72 -4.40 -23.32
N ALA A 153 -2.02 -5.17 -24.18
CA ALA A 153 -2.56 -6.35 -24.85
C ALA A 153 -2.16 -7.59 -24.10
N GLY A 154 -2.72 -8.30 -23.41
CA GLY A 154 -2.25 -9.50 -22.68
C GLY A 154 -2.49 -9.48 -21.19
N ARG A 155 -3.14 -8.44 -20.68
CA ARG A 155 -3.57 -8.41 -19.28
C ARG A 155 -4.26 -9.73 -18.91
N ASN A 156 -3.85 -10.29 -17.76
CA ASN A 156 -4.35 -11.54 -17.23
C ASN A 156 -4.00 -12.79 -18.06
N LYS A 157 -2.88 -12.76 -18.80
CA LYS A 157 -2.37 -13.93 -19.52
C LYS A 157 -1.00 -14.33 -19.01
N THR A 158 -0.90 -15.55 -18.52
CA THR A 158 0.38 -16.15 -18.09
C THR A 158 1.38 -16.34 -19.24
N THR A 159 0.91 -16.30 -20.48
CA THR A 159 1.75 -16.49 -21.66
C THR A 159 2.53 -15.24 -22.07
N GLU A 160 2.18 -14.09 -21.53
CA GLU A 160 2.83 -12.80 -21.82
C GLU A 160 3.27 -12.19 -20.48
N PRO A 161 4.46 -12.58 -19.96
CA PRO A 161 4.93 -12.10 -18.67
C PRO A 161 5.27 -10.61 -18.73
N ASP A 162 4.88 -9.88 -17.69
CA ASP A 162 5.16 -8.45 -17.54
C ASP A 162 6.55 -8.20 -16.97
N ILE A 163 6.97 -9.05 -16.03
CA ILE A 163 8.26 -8.94 -15.34
C ILE A 163 9.22 -9.94 -15.97
N ILE A 164 10.28 -9.42 -16.58
CA ILE A 164 11.33 -10.21 -17.23
C ILE A 164 12.68 -9.76 -16.68
N ILE A 165 13.39 -10.68 -16.01
CA ILE A 165 14.73 -10.46 -15.47
C ILE A 165 15.60 -11.63 -15.92
N GLY A 166 16.35 -11.47 -17.01
CA GLY A 166 17.07 -12.58 -17.63
C GLY A 166 16.12 -13.68 -18.10
N ASP A 167 16.23 -14.86 -17.50
CA ASP A 167 15.34 -16.01 -17.75
C ASP A 167 14.15 -16.10 -16.78
N PHE A 168 14.14 -15.29 -15.73
CA PHE A 168 13.00 -15.18 -14.81
C PHE A 168 11.85 -14.42 -15.49
N LYS A 169 10.66 -15.02 -15.47
CA LYS A 169 9.45 -14.46 -16.11
C LYS A 169 8.24 -14.70 -15.25
N MET A 170 7.55 -13.64 -14.88
CA MET A 170 6.29 -13.69 -14.14
C MET A 170 5.35 -12.54 -14.55
N SER A 171 4.09 -12.64 -14.19
CA SER A 171 3.08 -11.61 -14.47
C SER A 171 2.56 -10.99 -13.20
N TRP A 172 2.17 -9.71 -13.27
CA TRP A 172 1.43 -9.04 -12.20
C TRP A 172 -0.04 -9.40 -12.23
N ASN A 173 -0.63 -9.56 -11.05
CA ASN A 173 -2.06 -9.49 -10.80
C ASN A 173 -2.90 -10.24 -11.86
N LEU A 174 -2.61 -11.52 -12.06
CA LEU A 174 -3.35 -12.38 -13.01
C LEU A 174 -4.77 -12.62 -12.53
N GLU A 175 -4.94 -12.79 -11.22
CA GLU A 175 -6.22 -13.03 -10.57
C GLU A 175 -6.85 -11.73 -10.03
N ASN A 176 -7.88 -11.86 -9.24
CA ASN A 176 -8.56 -10.71 -8.65
C ASN A 176 -7.73 -10.09 -7.52
N THR A 177 -7.35 -8.84 -7.67
CA THR A 177 -6.54 -8.10 -6.69
C THR A 177 -7.18 -8.03 -5.30
N SER A 178 -8.50 -8.09 -5.19
CA SER A 178 -9.21 -8.06 -3.90
C SER A 178 -9.05 -9.33 -3.06
N THR A 179 -8.64 -10.43 -3.68
CA THR A 179 -8.43 -11.73 -3.01
C THR A 179 -6.96 -12.15 -3.00
N PHE A 180 -6.04 -11.29 -3.43
CA PHE A 180 -4.63 -11.60 -3.61
C PHE A 180 -3.97 -12.26 -2.39
N ALA A 181 -4.32 -11.85 -1.17
CA ALA A 181 -3.74 -12.42 0.06
C ALA A 181 -4.24 -13.84 0.39
N ILE A 182 -5.42 -14.22 -0.09
CA ILE A 182 -6.11 -15.44 0.31
C ILE A 182 -6.31 -16.46 -0.81
N ASP A 183 -6.21 -16.02 -2.08
CA ASP A 183 -6.34 -16.91 -3.23
C ASP A 183 -5.12 -17.83 -3.32
N GLU A 184 -5.35 -19.14 -3.41
CA GLU A 184 -4.28 -20.14 -3.46
C GLU A 184 -3.42 -20.03 -4.72
N ASN A 185 -3.96 -19.50 -5.82
CA ASN A 185 -3.26 -19.36 -7.08
C ASN A 185 -2.36 -18.11 -7.11
N SER A 186 -2.63 -17.11 -6.27
CA SER A 186 -1.91 -15.84 -6.30
C SER A 186 -0.44 -15.94 -5.87
N VAL A 187 0.00 -17.07 -5.31
CA VAL A 187 1.43 -17.36 -5.10
C VAL A 187 2.20 -17.53 -6.43
N ASN A 188 1.50 -17.80 -7.53
CA ASN A 188 2.08 -17.97 -8.86
C ASN A 188 2.16 -16.66 -9.67
N GLU A 189 1.75 -15.56 -9.10
CA GLU A 189 1.80 -14.22 -9.68
C GLU A 189 2.57 -13.26 -8.77
N ILE A 190 2.88 -12.09 -9.29
CA ILE A 190 3.50 -11.02 -8.50
C ILE A 190 2.42 -9.97 -8.20
N GLY A 191 2.30 -9.60 -6.93
CA GLY A 191 1.45 -8.50 -6.51
C GLY A 191 2.15 -7.15 -6.73
N CYS A 192 1.37 -6.11 -6.89
CA CYS A 192 1.85 -4.74 -6.91
C CYS A 192 1.41 -4.01 -5.63
N ILE A 193 1.80 -2.76 -5.49
CA ILE A 193 1.41 -1.93 -4.35
C ILE A 193 -0.12 -1.89 -4.15
N HIS A 194 -0.91 -1.85 -5.22
CA HIS A 194 -2.37 -1.78 -5.11
C HIS A 194 -3.02 -3.10 -4.70
N SER A 195 -2.38 -4.24 -4.99
CA SER A 195 -2.88 -5.56 -4.60
C SER A 195 -2.41 -6.00 -3.21
N SER A 196 -1.42 -5.31 -2.63
CA SER A 196 -0.85 -5.63 -1.33
C SER A 196 -1.17 -4.61 -0.22
N GLN A 197 -1.47 -3.38 -0.58
CA GLN A 197 -1.74 -2.32 0.38
C GLN A 197 -2.93 -2.67 1.28
N GLY A 198 -2.73 -2.55 2.59
CA GLY A 198 -3.75 -2.90 3.59
C GLY A 198 -3.85 -4.39 3.91
N LEU A 199 -3.08 -5.26 3.25
CA LEU A 199 -3.06 -6.70 3.50
C LEU A 199 -1.89 -7.09 4.41
N GLU A 200 -1.99 -8.27 5.01
CA GLU A 200 -0.96 -8.85 5.87
C GLU A 200 -0.52 -10.20 5.34
N PHE A 201 0.80 -10.43 5.34
CA PHE A 201 1.45 -11.66 4.94
C PHE A 201 2.45 -12.11 6.01
N ASP A 202 2.62 -13.41 6.18
CA ASP A 202 3.64 -13.93 7.10
C ASP A 202 5.04 -13.83 6.45
N TYR A 203 5.12 -13.95 5.12
CA TYR A 203 6.36 -13.82 4.35
C TYR A 203 6.13 -13.04 3.06
N VAL A 204 7.05 -12.13 2.77
CA VAL A 204 7.00 -11.31 1.56
C VAL A 204 8.35 -11.36 0.86
N GLY A 205 8.36 -11.76 -0.40
CA GLY A 205 9.49 -11.59 -1.30
C GLY A 205 9.28 -10.31 -2.11
N VAL A 206 10.22 -9.37 -2.06
CA VAL A 206 10.14 -8.12 -2.80
C VAL A 206 11.18 -8.12 -3.90
N ILE A 207 10.75 -7.93 -5.14
CA ILE A 207 11.65 -7.71 -6.27
C ILE A 207 11.77 -6.20 -6.48
N ILE A 208 12.96 -5.69 -6.25
CA ILE A 208 13.30 -4.28 -6.43
C ILE A 208 13.94 -4.13 -7.80
N GLY A 209 13.36 -3.28 -8.64
CA GLY A 209 13.86 -2.98 -9.96
C GLY A 209 14.77 -1.75 -10.00
N GLU A 210 15.12 -1.31 -11.21
CA GLU A 210 16.03 -0.18 -11.44
C GLU A 210 15.43 1.19 -11.13
N ASP A 211 14.13 1.25 -10.82
CA ASP A 211 13.39 2.46 -10.46
C ASP A 211 13.67 2.94 -9.02
N LEU A 212 14.10 2.06 -8.12
CA LEU A 212 14.54 2.43 -6.78
C LEU A 212 16.02 2.90 -6.84
N ARG A 213 16.24 4.20 -6.61
CA ARG A 213 17.58 4.83 -6.66
C ARG A 213 17.76 5.72 -5.45
#